data_80b75b15bcbeb033cf68c15f9db17f25
#
_entry.id   80b75b15bcbeb033cf68c15f9db17f25
#
_cell.length_a   1.000
_cell.length_b   1.000
_cell.length_c   1.000
_cell.angle_alpha   90.00
_cell.angle_beta   90.00
_cell.angle_gamma   90.00
#
_symmetry.space_group_name_H-M   'P 1'
#
loop_
_entity.id
_entity.type
_entity.pdbx_description
1 polymer ?
#
loop_
_entity_poly.entity_id
_entity_poly.type
_entity_poly.pdbx_seq_one_letter_code
_entity_poly.pdbx_strand_id
1 'polypeptide(L)'
;MLIHEHSRPGRKGAPQAPISKADLSDIPQNLLRKDRAALPEVSELQAVRHYTRLSKKNFAIDTHFYPLGSCTMKYNPRACNSLAMLPGFLARHPLTPDQHSQGFLACMYELQSMLCEAMGMAAFSLAPMAGAQGEFAGIKMIRAYHQANNDDARREILVPDAAHGTNPATATMCGYSVREIPTLDNGDVDFEALQQAVGPQTAGLMLTNPSTLGVFERQIEKIAAIVHEAGGLLYYDGANLNAILGKIRPGDMGFDVIHTNLHKTFSTPHGGGGPGSGAVGVSERLKPFLPVPIVAEDNGNYRCLSERDAPQSIGRLSAFMGNAGV
;
A
#
# COMPACT_ATOMS: atom_id res chain seq x y z
N MET A 1 21.72 -28.06 9.57
CA MET A 1 22.18 -28.60 8.28
C MET A 1 21.60 -27.73 7.17
N LEU A 2 22.46 -27.18 6.33
CA LEU A 2 22.06 -26.38 5.17
C LEU A 2 21.65 -27.29 4.01
N ILE A 3 20.86 -26.77 3.06
CA ILE A 3 20.40 -27.56 1.90
C ILE A 3 21.60 -28.06 1.05
N HIS A 4 22.68 -27.29 0.99
CA HIS A 4 23.91 -27.66 0.29
C HIS A 4 24.60 -28.90 0.85
N GLU A 5 24.45 -29.16 2.16
CA GLU A 5 25.03 -30.36 2.82
C GLU A 5 24.29 -31.65 2.42
N HIS A 6 23.07 -31.53 1.86
CA HIS A 6 22.30 -32.63 1.30
C HIS A 6 22.61 -32.90 -0.17
N SER A 7 23.39 -32.03 -0.83
CA SER A 7 23.68 -32.11 -2.26
C SER A 7 24.45 -33.42 -2.60
N ARG A 8 24.07 -34.03 -3.70
CA ARG A 8 24.78 -35.16 -4.29
C ARG A 8 24.81 -34.98 -5.80
N PRO A 9 25.98 -35.08 -6.44
CA PRO A 9 26.14 -34.93 -7.89
C PRO A 9 25.13 -35.76 -8.69
N GLY A 10 24.50 -35.14 -9.68
CA GLY A 10 23.54 -35.80 -10.58
C GLY A 10 22.12 -35.96 -10.03
N ARG A 11 21.86 -35.56 -8.76
CA ARG A 11 20.52 -35.66 -8.19
C ARG A 11 19.64 -34.51 -8.71
N LYS A 12 18.40 -34.84 -9.11
CA LYS A 12 17.44 -33.87 -9.64
C LYS A 12 16.23 -33.71 -8.72
N GLY A 13 15.75 -32.50 -8.55
CA GLY A 13 14.60 -32.18 -7.72
C GLY A 13 13.28 -32.64 -8.34
N ALA A 14 13.09 -32.40 -9.62
CA ALA A 14 11.91 -32.83 -10.38
C ALA A 14 12.30 -33.24 -11.80
N PRO A 15 11.59 -34.18 -12.42
CA PRO A 15 11.75 -34.45 -13.84
C PRO A 15 11.27 -33.23 -14.64
N GLN A 16 12.14 -32.72 -15.51
CA GLN A 16 11.80 -31.65 -16.43
C GLN A 16 12.00 -32.11 -17.86
N ALA A 17 11.18 -31.60 -18.76
CA ALA A 17 11.38 -31.78 -20.19
C ALA A 17 12.78 -31.25 -20.58
N PRO A 18 13.43 -31.85 -21.56
CA PRO A 18 14.67 -31.32 -22.08
C PRO A 18 14.49 -29.88 -22.55
N ILE A 19 15.29 -28.98 -22.01
CA ILE A 19 15.33 -27.59 -22.46
C ILE A 19 16.19 -27.57 -23.72
N SER A 20 15.68 -26.96 -24.83
CA SER A 20 16.49 -26.68 -26.00
C SER A 20 17.70 -25.82 -25.60
N LYS A 21 18.86 -26.11 -26.16
CA LYS A 21 20.02 -25.24 -25.94
C LYS A 21 19.70 -23.86 -26.49
N ALA A 22 19.76 -22.84 -25.63
CA ALA A 22 19.66 -21.45 -26.09
C ALA A 22 20.80 -21.13 -27.06
N ASP A 23 20.51 -20.42 -28.12
CA ASP A 23 21.54 -19.81 -28.94
C ASP A 23 22.15 -18.65 -28.13
N LEU A 24 23.46 -18.71 -27.92
CA LEU A 24 24.22 -17.71 -27.15
C LEU A 24 25.26 -17.02 -28.05
N SER A 25 25.13 -17.17 -29.37
CA SER A 25 26.11 -16.67 -30.35
C SER A 25 26.24 -15.14 -30.37
N ASP A 26 25.20 -14.42 -29.97
CA ASP A 26 25.13 -12.97 -29.87
C ASP A 26 25.66 -12.43 -28.53
N ILE A 27 25.99 -13.30 -27.58
CA ILE A 27 26.56 -12.89 -26.27
C ILE A 27 28.09 -13.00 -26.35
N PRO A 28 28.85 -11.91 -26.05
CA PRO A 28 30.29 -11.99 -25.94
C PRO A 28 30.80 -13.09 -25.02
N GLN A 29 31.74 -13.92 -25.49
CA GLN A 29 32.21 -15.09 -24.75
C GLN A 29 32.80 -14.76 -23.38
N ASN A 30 33.41 -13.58 -23.22
CA ASN A 30 33.97 -13.12 -21.95
C ASN A 30 32.89 -12.78 -20.90
N LEU A 31 31.61 -12.60 -21.31
CA LEU A 31 30.49 -12.36 -20.41
C LEU A 31 29.76 -13.65 -20.02
N LEU A 32 30.00 -14.74 -20.72
CA LEU A 32 29.41 -16.01 -20.38
C LEU A 32 30.07 -16.61 -19.13
N ARG A 33 29.21 -17.16 -18.28
CA ARG A 33 29.67 -17.91 -17.11
C ARG A 33 30.46 -19.14 -17.57
N LYS A 34 31.67 -19.31 -17.04
CA LYS A 34 32.53 -20.48 -17.34
C LYS A 34 32.09 -21.73 -16.60
N ASP A 35 31.73 -21.56 -15.32
CA ASP A 35 31.34 -22.67 -14.46
C ASP A 35 29.84 -22.68 -14.19
N ARG A 36 29.27 -23.83 -13.95
CA ARG A 36 27.88 -23.97 -13.49
C ARG A 36 27.70 -23.27 -12.14
N ALA A 37 26.51 -22.69 -11.94
CA ALA A 37 26.14 -22.18 -10.61
C ALA A 37 26.20 -23.31 -9.59
N ALA A 38 26.80 -23.07 -8.42
CA ALA A 38 26.92 -24.03 -7.33
C ALA A 38 25.58 -24.20 -6.59
N LEU A 39 24.54 -24.64 -7.31
CA LEU A 39 23.23 -24.95 -6.75
C LEU A 39 23.24 -26.35 -6.11
N PRO A 40 22.47 -26.57 -5.03
CA PRO A 40 22.39 -27.88 -4.40
C PRO A 40 21.63 -28.87 -5.30
N GLU A 41 22.25 -29.98 -5.56
CA GLU A 41 21.66 -31.10 -6.29
C GLU A 41 20.97 -32.06 -5.30
N VAL A 42 19.66 -31.84 -5.08
CA VAL A 42 18.84 -32.59 -4.11
C VAL A 42 17.60 -33.15 -4.78
N SER A 43 17.01 -34.19 -4.18
CA SER A 43 15.72 -34.70 -4.64
C SER A 43 14.58 -33.77 -4.16
N GLU A 44 13.43 -33.82 -4.84
CA GLU A 44 12.21 -33.15 -4.43
C GLU A 44 11.88 -33.43 -2.96
N LEU A 45 11.89 -34.70 -2.57
CA LEU A 45 11.63 -35.10 -1.18
C LEU A 45 12.59 -34.44 -0.18
N GLN A 46 13.87 -34.31 -0.53
CA GLN A 46 14.87 -33.68 0.35
C GLN A 46 14.61 -32.17 0.44
N ALA A 47 14.28 -31.50 -0.67
CA ALA A 47 13.95 -30.10 -0.71
C ALA A 47 12.70 -29.83 0.14
N VAL A 48 11.61 -30.55 -0.09
CA VAL A 48 10.36 -30.42 0.66
C VAL A 48 10.60 -30.64 2.16
N ARG A 49 11.27 -31.72 2.54
CA ARG A 49 11.55 -32.00 3.97
C ARG A 49 12.44 -30.92 4.61
N HIS A 50 13.42 -30.41 3.87
CA HIS A 50 14.31 -29.37 4.38
C HIS A 50 13.52 -28.10 4.69
N TYR A 51 12.76 -27.57 3.73
CA TYR A 51 12.00 -26.33 3.90
C TYR A 51 10.82 -26.49 4.86
N THR A 52 10.17 -27.67 4.90
CA THR A 52 9.15 -27.95 5.92
C THR A 52 9.72 -27.93 7.33
N ARG A 53 10.92 -28.50 7.55
CA ARG A 53 11.59 -28.41 8.86
C ARG A 53 11.99 -26.98 9.20
N LEU A 54 12.42 -26.21 8.21
CA LEU A 54 12.78 -24.81 8.40
C LEU A 54 11.54 -23.96 8.75
N SER A 55 10.42 -24.17 8.07
CA SER A 55 9.17 -23.46 8.32
C SER A 55 8.66 -23.70 9.75
N LYS A 56 8.82 -24.91 10.29
CA LYS A 56 8.44 -25.25 11.67
C LYS A 56 9.27 -24.54 12.75
N LYS A 57 10.39 -23.93 12.39
CA LYS A 57 11.21 -23.11 13.30
C LYS A 57 10.79 -21.66 13.34
N ASN A 58 9.88 -21.25 12.47
CA ASN A 58 9.32 -19.92 12.41
C ASN A 58 7.92 -19.88 13.02
N PHE A 59 7.49 -18.69 13.37
CA PHE A 59 6.12 -18.46 13.78
C PHE A 59 5.17 -18.58 12.59
N ALA A 60 3.97 -19.09 12.84
CA ALA A 60 2.88 -19.13 11.89
C ALA A 60 1.61 -18.66 12.58
N ILE A 61 0.81 -17.82 11.91
CA ILE A 61 -0.39 -17.26 12.51
C ILE A 61 -1.45 -18.31 12.87
N ASP A 62 -1.37 -19.49 12.25
CA ASP A 62 -2.27 -20.62 12.56
C ASP A 62 -1.93 -21.31 13.88
N THR A 63 -0.71 -21.13 14.37
CA THR A 63 -0.20 -21.85 15.56
C THR A 63 0.24 -20.91 16.67
N HIS A 64 0.48 -19.63 16.37
CA HIS A 64 1.01 -18.67 17.31
C HIS A 64 0.34 -17.32 17.14
N PHE A 65 0.15 -16.61 18.25
CA PHE A 65 -0.09 -15.17 18.25
C PHE A 65 1.26 -14.47 18.36
N TYR A 66 1.58 -13.60 17.37
CA TYR A 66 2.81 -12.80 17.39
C TYR A 66 2.61 -11.48 16.62
N PRO A 67 3.00 -10.35 17.17
CA PRO A 67 3.06 -9.08 16.44
C PRO A 67 4.38 -8.96 15.69
N LEU A 68 4.37 -8.11 14.65
CA LEU A 68 5.59 -7.66 13.95
C LEU A 68 5.51 -6.15 13.78
N GLY A 69 6.51 -5.41 14.27
CA GLY A 69 6.62 -3.97 14.06
C GLY A 69 5.28 -3.23 14.09
N SER A 70 4.87 -2.67 12.96
CA SER A 70 3.58 -1.98 12.79
C SER A 70 2.40 -2.92 12.44
N CYS A 71 2.56 -4.23 12.55
CA CYS A 71 1.59 -5.24 12.13
C CYS A 71 1.12 -6.09 13.30
N THR A 72 -0.21 -6.20 13.47
CA THR A 72 -0.80 -7.09 14.48
C THR A 72 -0.67 -8.57 14.12
N MET A 73 -0.33 -8.89 12.87
CA MET A 73 -0.29 -10.26 12.35
C MET A 73 -1.57 -11.03 12.64
N LYS A 74 -2.70 -10.43 12.22
CA LYS A 74 -4.03 -11.01 12.45
C LYS A 74 -4.20 -12.35 11.74
N TYR A 75 -5.07 -13.19 12.29
CA TYR A 75 -5.56 -14.38 11.60
C TYR A 75 -6.42 -13.97 10.38
N ASN A 76 -6.17 -14.60 9.25
CA ASN A 76 -6.99 -14.43 8.04
C ASN A 76 -7.93 -15.65 7.89
N PRO A 77 -9.26 -15.45 7.76
CA PRO A 77 -10.18 -16.56 7.55
C PRO A 77 -9.81 -17.40 6.34
N ARG A 78 -9.78 -18.72 6.50
CA ARG A 78 -9.36 -19.64 5.43
C ARG A 78 -10.28 -19.59 4.21
N ALA A 79 -11.56 -19.26 4.41
CA ALA A 79 -12.51 -19.06 3.32
C ALA A 79 -12.08 -17.96 2.34
N CYS A 80 -11.42 -16.88 2.84
CA CYS A 80 -10.91 -15.82 1.97
C CYS A 80 -9.90 -16.35 0.95
N ASN A 81 -8.98 -17.24 1.39
CA ASN A 81 -8.02 -17.86 0.47
C ASN A 81 -8.72 -18.74 -0.57
N SER A 82 -9.73 -19.51 -0.17
CA SER A 82 -10.50 -20.38 -1.08
C SER A 82 -11.24 -19.56 -2.14
N LEU A 83 -11.82 -18.44 -1.75
CA LEU A 83 -12.52 -17.53 -2.68
C LEU A 83 -11.53 -16.86 -3.65
N ALA A 84 -10.38 -16.40 -3.16
CA ALA A 84 -9.34 -15.79 -3.99
C ALA A 84 -8.75 -16.78 -5.02
N MET A 85 -8.80 -18.08 -4.74
CA MET A 85 -8.32 -19.14 -5.63
C MET A 85 -9.35 -19.61 -6.66
N LEU A 86 -10.53 -19.03 -6.69
CA LEU A 86 -11.54 -19.35 -7.75
C LEU A 86 -10.95 -19.05 -9.14
N PRO A 87 -11.12 -19.95 -10.12
CA PRO A 87 -10.51 -19.80 -11.43
C PRO A 87 -10.87 -18.47 -12.13
N GLY A 88 -12.08 -17.97 -11.94
CA GLY A 88 -12.53 -16.70 -12.52
C GLY A 88 -11.75 -15.48 -12.03
N PHE A 89 -11.18 -15.54 -10.84
CA PHE A 89 -10.29 -14.51 -10.31
C PHE A 89 -8.81 -14.79 -10.62
N LEU A 90 -8.37 -16.02 -10.37
CA LEU A 90 -6.96 -16.41 -10.44
C LEU A 90 -6.41 -16.44 -11.86
N ALA A 91 -7.20 -16.91 -12.84
CA ALA A 91 -6.77 -17.08 -14.24
C ALA A 91 -6.92 -15.82 -15.09
N ARG A 92 -7.33 -14.69 -14.49
CA ARG A 92 -7.52 -13.44 -15.21
C ARG A 92 -6.19 -12.68 -15.38
N HIS A 93 -5.88 -12.27 -16.61
CA HIS A 93 -4.78 -11.33 -16.83
C HIS A 93 -5.23 -9.89 -16.47
N PRO A 94 -4.39 -9.06 -15.81
CA PRO A 94 -4.76 -7.69 -15.41
C PRO A 94 -5.20 -6.77 -16.56
N LEU A 95 -4.71 -6.99 -17.77
CA LEU A 95 -5.08 -6.23 -18.98
C LEU A 95 -6.17 -6.91 -19.82
N THR A 96 -6.91 -7.85 -19.26
CA THR A 96 -8.09 -8.40 -19.93
C THR A 96 -9.11 -7.28 -20.17
N PRO A 97 -9.70 -7.16 -21.38
CA PRO A 97 -10.70 -6.14 -21.66
C PRO A 97 -11.86 -6.16 -20.66
N ASP A 98 -12.36 -4.97 -20.31
CA ASP A 98 -13.37 -4.80 -19.26
C ASP A 98 -14.62 -5.66 -19.50
N GLN A 99 -15.07 -5.79 -20.75
CA GLN A 99 -16.21 -6.63 -21.12
C GLN A 99 -16.07 -8.11 -20.72
N HIS A 100 -14.86 -8.61 -20.57
CA HIS A 100 -14.55 -9.98 -20.13
C HIS A 100 -14.17 -10.07 -18.67
N SER A 101 -14.30 -8.98 -17.91
CA SER A 101 -13.82 -8.84 -16.54
C SER A 101 -14.89 -8.35 -15.58
N GLN A 102 -16.16 -8.34 -15.97
CA GLN A 102 -17.24 -7.67 -15.25
C GLN A 102 -17.35 -8.09 -13.77
N GLY A 103 -17.34 -9.38 -13.47
CA GLY A 103 -17.43 -9.86 -12.09
C GLY A 103 -16.22 -9.47 -11.23
N PHE A 104 -15.02 -9.42 -11.83
CA PHE A 104 -13.82 -8.95 -11.13
C PHE A 104 -13.89 -7.43 -10.89
N LEU A 105 -14.32 -6.66 -11.89
CA LEU A 105 -14.46 -5.21 -11.77
C LEU A 105 -15.57 -4.84 -10.76
N ALA A 106 -16.66 -5.59 -10.73
CA ALA A 106 -17.71 -5.44 -9.71
C ALA A 106 -17.13 -5.60 -8.30
N CYS A 107 -16.33 -6.66 -8.07
CA CYS A 107 -15.67 -6.89 -6.78
C CYS A 107 -14.75 -5.71 -6.39
N MET A 108 -13.97 -5.17 -7.33
CA MET A 108 -13.11 -4.00 -7.11
C MET A 108 -13.94 -2.75 -6.79
N TYR A 109 -15.01 -2.51 -7.52
CA TYR A 109 -15.91 -1.39 -7.30
C TYR A 109 -16.59 -1.45 -5.92
N GLU A 110 -17.11 -2.62 -5.55
CA GLU A 110 -17.68 -2.82 -4.22
C GLU A 110 -16.66 -2.59 -3.11
N LEU A 111 -15.42 -3.07 -3.28
CA LEU A 111 -14.36 -2.80 -2.32
C LEU A 111 -14.04 -1.30 -2.21
N GLN A 112 -13.99 -0.55 -3.32
CA GLN A 112 -13.84 0.91 -3.29
C GLN A 112 -14.96 1.54 -2.46
N SER A 113 -16.22 1.13 -2.70
CA SER A 113 -17.40 1.66 -2.01
C SER A 113 -17.39 1.33 -0.51
N MET A 114 -17.05 0.09 -0.15
CA MET A 114 -16.92 -0.33 1.25
C MET A 114 -15.83 0.46 1.99
N LEU A 115 -14.71 0.75 1.33
CA LEU A 115 -13.65 1.57 1.91
C LEU A 115 -14.08 3.03 2.08
N CYS A 116 -14.83 3.59 1.13
CA CYS A 116 -15.43 4.91 1.27
C CYS A 116 -16.30 5.01 2.53
N GLU A 117 -17.21 4.07 2.69
CA GLU A 117 -18.13 4.02 3.84
C GLU A 117 -17.37 3.83 5.16
N ALA A 118 -16.45 2.87 5.20
CA ALA A 118 -15.69 2.54 6.41
C ALA A 118 -14.82 3.69 6.91
N MET A 119 -14.37 4.56 6.01
CA MET A 119 -13.40 5.63 6.33
C MET A 119 -13.97 7.05 6.18
N GLY A 120 -15.21 7.20 5.72
CA GLY A 120 -15.85 8.50 5.52
C GLY A 120 -15.22 9.31 4.37
N MET A 121 -14.69 8.65 3.35
CA MET A 121 -14.04 9.30 2.21
C MET A 121 -14.97 9.32 0.98
N ALA A 122 -14.75 10.28 0.09
CA ALA A 122 -15.58 10.46 -1.12
C ALA A 122 -15.26 9.46 -2.23
N ALA A 123 -14.01 9.03 -2.32
CA ALA A 123 -13.58 8.05 -3.34
C ALA A 123 -12.30 7.34 -2.90
N PHE A 124 -12.11 6.12 -3.42
CA PHE A 124 -10.90 5.32 -3.22
C PHE A 124 -10.30 4.85 -4.55
N SER A 125 -8.98 4.78 -4.60
CA SER A 125 -8.22 4.05 -5.62
C SER A 125 -7.53 2.84 -5.00
N LEU A 126 -7.62 1.69 -5.65
CA LEU A 126 -6.94 0.46 -5.29
C LEU A 126 -5.62 0.28 -6.07
N ALA A 127 -5.19 1.32 -6.79
CA ALA A 127 -3.97 1.30 -7.59
C ALA A 127 -2.66 1.16 -6.79
N PRO A 128 -2.53 1.62 -5.53
CA PRO A 128 -1.31 1.41 -4.77
C PRO A 128 -1.01 -0.08 -4.54
N MET A 129 0.25 -0.47 -4.76
CA MET A 129 0.74 -1.85 -4.54
C MET A 129 0.88 -2.18 -3.04
N ALA A 130 1.10 -1.16 -2.22
CA ALA A 130 1.23 -1.27 -0.76
C ALA A 130 1.08 0.11 -0.13
N GLY A 131 1.19 0.19 1.22
CA GLY A 131 1.02 1.45 1.96
C GLY A 131 1.97 2.56 1.54
N ALA A 132 3.25 2.26 1.37
CA ALA A 132 4.24 3.26 0.95
C ALA A 132 3.91 3.91 -0.40
N GLN A 133 3.34 3.14 -1.34
CA GLN A 133 2.89 3.71 -2.62
C GLN A 133 1.58 4.49 -2.46
N GLY A 134 0.69 4.09 -1.55
CA GLY A 134 -0.49 4.86 -1.18
C GLY A 134 -0.11 6.19 -0.50
N GLU A 135 0.90 6.16 0.36
CA GLU A 135 1.48 7.33 0.99
C GLU A 135 2.05 8.31 -0.05
N PHE A 136 2.88 7.80 -0.97
CA PHE A 136 3.39 8.57 -2.10
C PHE A 136 2.26 9.19 -2.94
N ALA A 137 1.23 8.41 -3.27
CA ALA A 137 0.07 8.89 -4.03
C ALA A 137 -0.63 10.03 -3.30
N GLY A 138 -0.82 9.91 -1.99
CA GLY A 138 -1.48 10.93 -1.17
C GLY A 138 -0.75 12.28 -1.25
N ILE A 139 0.56 12.28 -1.05
CA ILE A 139 1.36 13.51 -1.12
C ILE A 139 1.44 14.05 -2.54
N LYS A 140 1.49 13.19 -3.56
CA LYS A 140 1.42 13.61 -4.98
C LYS A 140 0.09 14.28 -5.30
N MET A 141 -1.03 13.79 -4.76
CA MET A 141 -2.35 14.41 -4.94
C MET A 141 -2.45 15.78 -4.26
N ILE A 142 -1.90 15.93 -3.04
CA ILE A 142 -1.78 17.23 -2.37
C ILE A 142 -1.01 18.21 -3.27
N ARG A 143 0.10 17.77 -3.83
CA ARG A 143 0.90 18.59 -4.75
C ARG A 143 0.12 18.98 -6.00
N ALA A 144 -0.53 18.02 -6.65
CA ALA A 144 -1.33 18.26 -7.85
C ALA A 144 -2.50 19.24 -7.58
N TYR A 145 -3.13 19.12 -6.42
CA TYR A 145 -4.18 20.04 -5.98
C TYR A 145 -3.66 21.49 -5.86
N HIS A 146 -2.54 21.72 -5.16
CA HIS A 146 -1.98 23.06 -5.03
C HIS A 146 -1.53 23.63 -6.38
N GLN A 147 -0.91 22.80 -7.24
CA GLN A 147 -0.53 23.21 -8.59
C GLN A 147 -1.74 23.58 -9.45
N ALA A 148 -2.83 22.81 -9.39
CA ALA A 148 -4.07 23.12 -10.12
C ALA A 148 -4.73 24.42 -9.65
N ASN A 149 -4.49 24.81 -8.39
CA ASN A 149 -4.96 26.08 -7.83
C ASN A 149 -3.94 27.24 -7.99
N ASN A 150 -2.85 27.03 -8.73
CA ASN A 150 -1.76 28.01 -8.92
C ASN A 150 -1.14 28.49 -7.59
N ASP A 151 -1.10 27.62 -6.56
CA ASP A 151 -0.56 27.93 -5.24
C ASP A 151 0.82 27.31 -5.04
N ASP A 152 1.80 27.81 -5.80
CA ASP A 152 3.20 27.35 -5.77
C ASP A 152 3.95 27.77 -4.50
N ALA A 153 3.35 28.60 -3.67
CA ALA A 153 3.93 29.02 -2.39
C ALA A 153 3.93 27.89 -1.35
N ARG A 154 3.08 26.89 -1.51
CA ARG A 154 2.94 25.76 -0.58
C ARG A 154 4.01 24.72 -0.81
N ARG A 155 5.07 24.82 -0.03
CA ARG A 155 6.30 24.02 -0.20
C ARG A 155 6.68 23.22 1.03
N GLU A 156 5.86 23.26 2.08
CA GLU A 156 6.17 22.63 3.38
C GLU A 156 5.07 21.65 3.77
N ILE A 157 5.50 20.46 4.21
CA ILE A 157 4.65 19.48 4.89
C ILE A 157 5.04 19.45 6.37
N LEU A 158 4.05 19.61 7.23
CA LEU A 158 4.22 19.47 8.68
C LEU A 158 4.11 17.99 9.06
N VAL A 159 4.97 17.52 9.96
CA VAL A 159 5.00 16.11 10.40
C VAL A 159 5.31 16.06 11.89
N PRO A 160 4.48 15.43 12.74
CA PRO A 160 4.86 15.22 14.14
C PRO A 160 6.13 14.36 14.27
N ASP A 161 6.96 14.65 15.26
CA ASP A 161 8.21 13.92 15.54
C ASP A 161 7.98 12.44 15.89
N ALA A 162 6.78 12.11 16.43
CA ALA A 162 6.35 10.74 16.67
C ALA A 162 5.80 10.02 15.43
N ALA A 163 5.80 10.65 14.24
CA ALA A 163 5.31 10.03 13.02
C ALA A 163 6.24 8.90 12.53
N HIS A 164 5.71 8.02 11.70
CA HIS A 164 6.52 7.01 11.04
C HIS A 164 7.55 7.66 10.10
N GLY A 165 8.78 7.17 10.12
CA GLY A 165 9.89 7.75 9.33
C GLY A 165 9.67 7.81 7.81
N THR A 166 8.70 7.07 7.27
CA THR A 166 8.33 7.17 5.85
C THR A 166 7.56 8.45 5.53
N ASN A 167 6.88 9.08 6.50
CA ASN A 167 6.11 10.30 6.26
C ASN A 167 7.04 11.46 5.81
N PRO A 168 8.07 11.85 6.58
CA PRO A 168 8.99 12.89 6.12
C PRO A 168 9.77 12.49 4.85
N ALA A 169 10.12 11.20 4.70
CA ALA A 169 10.81 10.70 3.51
C ALA A 169 9.94 10.86 2.26
N THR A 170 8.66 10.51 2.33
CA THR A 170 7.71 10.65 1.22
C THR A 170 7.47 12.12 0.87
N ALA A 171 7.31 13.00 1.86
CA ALA A 171 7.18 14.43 1.63
C ALA A 171 8.38 14.98 0.86
N THR A 172 9.60 14.65 1.30
CA THR A 172 10.83 15.06 0.64
C THR A 172 10.94 14.49 -0.78
N MET A 173 10.60 13.22 -0.99
CA MET A 173 10.59 12.58 -2.31
C MET A 173 9.60 13.26 -3.27
N CYS A 174 8.51 13.82 -2.76
CA CYS A 174 7.55 14.58 -3.54
C CYS A 174 7.96 16.05 -3.75
N GLY A 175 9.11 16.48 -3.23
CA GLY A 175 9.68 17.80 -3.45
C GLY A 175 9.21 18.86 -2.44
N TYR A 176 8.73 18.45 -1.29
CA TYR A 176 8.40 19.32 -0.16
C TYR A 176 9.56 19.41 0.83
N SER A 177 9.69 20.56 1.50
CA SER A 177 10.41 20.64 2.76
C SER A 177 9.55 20.05 3.88
N VAL A 178 10.21 19.52 4.89
CA VAL A 178 9.54 18.96 6.07
C VAL A 178 9.83 19.85 7.26
N ARG A 179 8.77 20.18 8.01
CA ARG A 179 8.88 20.84 9.31
C ARG A 179 8.33 19.92 10.39
N GLU A 180 9.18 19.55 11.31
CA GLU A 180 8.82 18.70 12.42
C GLU A 180 8.06 19.48 13.49
N ILE A 181 7.01 18.87 14.04
CA ILE A 181 6.19 19.40 15.13
C ILE A 181 6.41 18.54 16.37
N PRO A 182 6.74 19.15 17.52
CA PRO A 182 6.98 18.38 18.74
C PRO A 182 5.74 17.63 19.23
N THR A 183 5.98 16.50 19.90
CA THR A 183 4.99 15.76 20.67
C THR A 183 5.15 16.10 22.16
N LEU A 184 4.05 16.36 22.86
CA LEU A 184 4.04 16.61 24.28
C LEU A 184 4.28 15.33 25.10
N ASP A 185 4.63 15.46 26.37
CA ASP A 185 4.88 14.33 27.28
C ASP A 185 3.68 13.38 27.42
N ASN A 186 2.47 13.88 27.21
CA ASN A 186 1.23 13.09 27.22
C ASN A 186 0.96 12.35 25.88
N GLY A 187 1.80 12.56 24.86
CA GLY A 187 1.72 11.94 23.55
C GLY A 187 0.83 12.66 22.54
N ASP A 188 0.20 13.77 22.89
CA ASP A 188 -0.53 14.65 21.95
C ASP A 188 0.46 15.48 21.12
N VAL A 189 0.05 15.94 19.95
CA VAL A 189 0.80 16.94 19.18
C VAL A 189 0.84 18.26 19.96
N ASP A 190 1.99 18.91 20.00
CA ASP A 190 2.09 20.27 20.56
C ASP A 190 1.29 21.24 19.67
N PHE A 191 0.06 21.53 20.11
CA PHE A 191 -0.86 22.37 19.37
C PHE A 191 -0.37 23.82 19.23
N GLU A 192 0.34 24.36 20.23
CA GLU A 192 0.87 25.72 20.18
C GLU A 192 2.01 25.81 19.16
N ALA A 193 2.92 24.84 19.17
CA ALA A 193 3.97 24.75 18.17
C ALA A 193 3.41 24.56 16.76
N LEU A 194 2.37 23.72 16.60
CA LEU A 194 1.68 23.52 15.34
C LEU A 194 1.03 24.83 14.85
N GLN A 195 0.33 25.54 15.71
CA GLN A 195 -0.31 26.82 15.37
C GLN A 195 0.70 27.88 14.90
N GLN A 196 1.88 27.91 15.50
CA GLN A 196 2.98 28.80 15.08
C GLN A 196 3.62 28.35 13.75
N ALA A 197 3.57 27.06 13.45
CA ALA A 197 4.16 26.49 12.25
C ALA A 197 3.26 26.63 11.01
N VAL A 198 1.94 26.57 11.20
CA VAL A 198 0.96 26.64 10.11
C VAL A 198 0.97 28.05 9.49
N GLY A 199 1.04 28.10 8.16
CA GLY A 199 1.06 29.39 7.43
C GLY A 199 0.92 29.24 5.93
N PRO A 200 1.16 30.32 5.16
CA PRO A 200 0.98 30.33 3.70
C PRO A 200 1.83 29.30 2.93
N GLN A 201 2.94 28.83 3.53
CA GLN A 201 3.80 27.83 2.91
C GLN A 201 3.38 26.39 3.22
N THR A 202 2.43 26.20 4.13
CA THR A 202 1.95 24.88 4.54
C THR A 202 1.12 24.25 3.43
N ALA A 203 1.64 23.21 2.79
CA ALA A 203 0.91 22.40 1.83
C ALA A 203 -0.02 21.41 2.53
N GLY A 204 0.41 20.86 3.66
CA GLY A 204 -0.39 19.95 4.46
C GLY A 204 0.30 19.48 5.73
N LEU A 205 -0.44 18.72 6.51
CA LEU A 205 0.02 18.03 7.71
C LEU A 205 -0.15 16.51 7.52
N MET A 206 0.90 15.74 7.74
CA MET A 206 0.82 14.27 7.78
C MET A 206 0.69 13.81 9.23
N LEU A 207 -0.38 13.09 9.53
CA LEU A 207 -0.69 12.66 10.89
C LEU A 207 -1.16 11.20 10.91
N THR A 208 -0.72 10.46 11.93
CA THR A 208 -1.27 9.15 12.29
C THR A 208 -2.17 9.32 13.52
N ASN A 209 -3.39 8.83 13.49
CA ASN A 209 -4.30 8.93 14.64
C ASN A 209 -5.07 7.59 14.86
N PRO A 210 -4.85 6.84 15.95
CA PRO A 210 -3.89 7.11 17.02
C PRO A 210 -2.44 7.18 16.54
N SER A 211 -1.61 7.95 17.25
CA SER A 211 -0.18 8.12 16.94
C SER A 211 0.60 6.80 17.05
N THR A 212 1.85 6.77 16.58
CA THR A 212 2.74 5.62 16.77
C THR A 212 2.99 5.27 18.24
N LEU A 213 2.75 6.22 19.15
CA LEU A 213 2.77 6.00 20.60
C LEU A 213 1.49 5.35 21.15
N GLY A 214 0.46 5.19 20.31
CA GLY A 214 -0.84 4.63 20.68
C GLY A 214 -1.79 5.64 21.32
N VAL A 215 -1.51 6.93 21.25
CA VAL A 215 -2.33 8.01 21.79
C VAL A 215 -3.24 8.57 20.71
N PHE A 216 -4.54 8.64 20.99
CA PHE A 216 -5.50 9.28 20.10
C PHE A 216 -5.42 10.80 20.26
N GLU A 217 -5.18 11.52 19.15
CA GLU A 217 -5.12 12.98 19.13
C GLU A 217 -6.52 13.56 19.35
N ARG A 218 -6.74 14.08 20.54
CA ARG A 218 -8.05 14.59 20.98
C ARG A 218 -8.40 15.95 20.43
N GLN A 219 -7.41 16.69 19.94
CA GLN A 219 -7.61 18.02 19.36
C GLN A 219 -7.68 17.98 17.82
N ILE A 220 -7.92 16.80 17.23
CA ILE A 220 -7.88 16.61 15.79
C ILE A 220 -8.78 17.60 15.01
N GLU A 221 -9.96 17.90 15.55
CA GLU A 221 -10.88 18.88 14.91
C GLU A 221 -10.28 20.29 14.88
N LYS A 222 -9.59 20.70 15.95
CA LYS A 222 -8.90 22.00 16.00
C LYS A 222 -7.69 22.01 15.05
N ILE A 223 -6.93 20.92 15.03
CA ILE A 223 -5.82 20.74 14.11
C ILE A 223 -6.30 20.84 12.67
N ALA A 224 -7.39 20.14 12.34
CA ALA A 224 -8.00 20.20 11.02
C ALA A 224 -8.40 21.64 10.66
N ALA A 225 -9.06 22.34 11.57
CA ALA A 225 -9.51 23.70 11.35
C ALA A 225 -8.35 24.64 11.00
N ILE A 226 -7.29 24.70 11.82
CA ILE A 226 -6.18 25.64 11.57
C ILE A 226 -5.41 25.33 10.29
N VAL A 227 -5.25 24.06 9.93
CA VAL A 227 -4.58 23.67 8.68
C VAL A 227 -5.44 24.06 7.47
N HIS A 228 -6.74 23.80 7.52
CA HIS A 228 -7.66 24.16 6.45
C HIS A 228 -7.85 25.68 6.30
N GLU A 229 -7.95 26.42 7.40
CA GLU A 229 -8.02 27.89 7.38
C GLU A 229 -6.78 28.51 6.73
N ALA A 230 -5.61 27.91 6.94
CA ALA A 230 -4.40 28.32 6.25
C ALA A 230 -4.35 27.84 4.79
N GLY A 231 -5.33 27.04 4.33
CA GLY A 231 -5.41 26.46 2.98
C GLY A 231 -4.56 25.21 2.74
N GLY A 232 -4.00 24.62 3.79
CA GLY A 232 -3.33 23.32 3.76
C GLY A 232 -4.32 22.16 3.73
N LEU A 233 -3.81 20.94 3.56
CA LEU A 233 -4.59 19.70 3.53
C LEU A 233 -4.12 18.73 4.62
N LEU A 234 -5.05 17.90 5.11
CA LEU A 234 -4.72 16.85 6.08
C LEU A 234 -4.55 15.51 5.42
N TYR A 235 -3.40 14.90 5.68
CA TYR A 235 -3.08 13.54 5.29
C TYR A 235 -3.13 12.60 6.51
N TYR A 236 -3.89 11.52 6.39
CA TYR A 236 -3.97 10.47 7.40
C TYR A 236 -3.11 9.28 7.04
N ASP A 237 -2.13 8.96 7.88
CA ASP A 237 -1.43 7.68 7.80
C ASP A 237 -2.32 6.60 8.44
N GLY A 238 -3.08 5.95 7.58
CA GLY A 238 -3.98 4.85 7.92
C GLY A 238 -3.36 3.46 7.70
N ALA A 239 -2.04 3.35 7.74
CA ALA A 239 -1.35 2.09 7.56
C ALA A 239 -1.91 0.98 8.45
N ASN A 240 -2.37 1.34 9.66
CA ASN A 240 -3.06 0.45 10.59
C ASN A 240 -4.34 1.10 11.11
N LEU A 241 -5.50 0.56 10.74
CA LEU A 241 -6.82 1.02 11.18
C LEU A 241 -7.41 0.20 12.32
N ASN A 242 -6.71 -0.80 12.86
CA ASN A 242 -7.25 -1.75 13.81
C ASN A 242 -7.85 -1.09 15.05
N ALA A 243 -7.29 0.05 15.49
CA ALA A 243 -7.76 0.76 16.67
C ALA A 243 -9.07 1.51 16.46
N ILE A 244 -9.34 1.99 15.24
CA ILE A 244 -10.43 2.92 14.97
C ILE A 244 -11.55 2.34 14.07
N LEU A 245 -11.30 1.27 13.32
CA LEU A 245 -12.27 0.70 12.38
C LEU A 245 -13.58 0.35 13.08
N GLY A 246 -14.68 0.89 12.56
CA GLY A 246 -16.02 0.75 13.16
C GLY A 246 -16.26 1.60 14.42
N LYS A 247 -15.34 2.50 14.77
CA LYS A 247 -15.46 3.44 15.90
C LYS A 247 -15.47 4.89 15.45
N ILE A 248 -14.52 5.26 14.61
CA ILE A 248 -14.35 6.62 14.07
C ILE A 248 -13.93 6.48 12.60
N ARG A 249 -14.39 7.41 11.77
CA ARG A 249 -14.01 7.49 10.36
C ARG A 249 -13.05 8.66 10.16
N PRO A 250 -11.89 8.46 9.51
CA PRO A 250 -10.93 9.54 9.26
C PRO A 250 -11.50 10.74 8.52
N GLY A 251 -12.40 10.52 7.55
CA GLY A 251 -13.07 11.60 6.84
C GLY A 251 -13.88 12.53 7.76
N ASP A 252 -14.52 11.98 8.79
CA ASP A 252 -15.30 12.77 9.75
C ASP A 252 -14.40 13.59 10.69
N MET A 253 -13.12 13.26 10.81
CA MET A 253 -12.13 14.02 11.56
C MET A 253 -11.51 15.18 10.73
N GLY A 254 -11.91 15.34 9.47
CA GLY A 254 -11.41 16.40 8.59
C GLY A 254 -10.21 16.03 7.73
N PHE A 255 -9.84 14.76 7.63
CA PHE A 255 -8.76 14.34 6.75
C PHE A 255 -9.18 14.39 5.28
N ASP A 256 -8.29 14.93 4.43
CA ASP A 256 -8.49 15.09 2.99
C ASP A 256 -8.01 13.88 2.19
N VAL A 257 -7.01 13.19 2.68
CA VAL A 257 -6.46 11.99 2.06
C VAL A 257 -6.05 10.98 3.11
N ILE A 258 -6.27 9.71 2.81
CA ILE A 258 -5.86 8.58 3.64
C ILE A 258 -5.21 7.52 2.77
N HIS A 259 -4.12 6.91 3.24
CA HIS A 259 -3.74 5.59 2.74
C HIS A 259 -4.05 4.52 3.78
N THR A 260 -4.26 3.28 3.32
CA THR A 260 -4.40 2.14 4.22
C THR A 260 -3.69 0.92 3.67
N ASN A 261 -3.16 0.10 4.59
CA ASN A 261 -2.55 -1.19 4.24
C ASN A 261 -3.59 -2.30 4.43
N LEU A 262 -4.10 -2.84 3.32
CA LEU A 262 -5.11 -3.91 3.37
C LEU A 262 -4.56 -5.17 4.05
N HIS A 263 -3.26 -5.41 3.99
CA HIS A 263 -2.60 -6.54 4.64
C HIS A 263 -2.38 -6.37 6.16
N LYS A 264 -2.63 -5.19 6.74
CA LYS A 264 -2.52 -4.98 8.19
C LYS A 264 -3.87 -5.11 8.90
N THR A 265 -4.91 -4.48 8.39
CA THR A 265 -6.23 -4.43 9.04
C THR A 265 -7.22 -5.43 8.42
N PHE A 266 -7.15 -5.66 7.12
CA PHE A 266 -8.08 -6.53 6.40
C PHE A 266 -7.51 -7.94 6.16
N SER A 267 -8.29 -8.83 5.52
CA SER A 267 -7.97 -10.25 5.39
C SER A 267 -6.91 -10.59 4.33
N THR A 268 -6.11 -9.63 3.94
CA THR A 268 -4.98 -9.84 3.04
C THR A 268 -3.80 -10.46 3.80
N PRO A 269 -3.19 -11.56 3.31
CA PRO A 269 -2.04 -12.17 3.97
C PRO A 269 -0.76 -11.33 3.82
N HIS A 270 0.17 -11.48 4.76
CA HIS A 270 1.51 -10.88 4.66
C HIS A 270 2.48 -11.68 3.78
N GLY A 271 2.15 -12.94 3.48
CA GLY A 271 2.92 -13.79 2.58
C GLY A 271 4.39 -14.01 2.96
N GLY A 272 4.71 -14.00 4.25
CA GLY A 272 6.09 -14.22 4.71
C GLY A 272 7.09 -13.12 4.35
N GLY A 273 6.64 -11.87 4.28
CA GLY A 273 7.44 -10.72 3.85
C GLY A 273 7.25 -10.39 2.36
N GLY A 274 6.26 -10.98 1.75
CA GLY A 274 5.91 -10.82 0.33
C GLY A 274 4.70 -9.91 0.14
N PRO A 275 3.65 -10.43 -0.51
CA PRO A 275 2.61 -9.60 -1.06
C PRO A 275 1.94 -8.74 0.00
N GLY A 276 1.65 -7.52 -0.39
CA GLY A 276 0.83 -6.59 0.35
C GLY A 276 -0.16 -5.94 -0.59
N SER A 277 -1.08 -5.16 -0.07
CA SER A 277 -1.97 -4.34 -0.87
C SER A 277 -2.22 -3.02 -0.15
N GLY A 278 -2.38 -1.97 -0.91
CA GLY A 278 -2.69 -0.64 -0.42
C GLY A 278 -3.93 -0.07 -1.09
N ALA A 279 -4.49 0.94 -0.47
CA ALA A 279 -5.53 1.77 -1.04
C ALA A 279 -5.32 3.21 -0.62
N VAL A 280 -5.76 4.15 -1.43
CA VAL A 280 -5.73 5.57 -1.12
C VAL A 280 -7.13 6.15 -1.31
N GLY A 281 -7.63 6.82 -0.27
CA GLY A 281 -8.94 7.48 -0.23
C GLY A 281 -8.82 8.98 -0.11
N VAL A 282 -9.79 9.70 -0.61
CA VAL A 282 -9.76 11.16 -0.66
C VAL A 282 -11.11 11.80 -0.38
N SER A 283 -11.09 13.04 0.11
CA SER A 283 -12.24 13.94 0.17
C SER A 283 -12.65 14.39 -1.25
N GLU A 284 -13.82 15.01 -1.37
CA GLU A 284 -14.33 15.51 -2.68
C GLU A 284 -13.33 16.43 -3.40
N ARG A 285 -12.61 17.29 -2.67
CA ARG A 285 -11.65 18.23 -3.27
C ARG A 285 -10.46 17.57 -3.95
N LEU A 286 -10.08 16.36 -3.53
CA LEU A 286 -8.96 15.60 -4.10
C LEU A 286 -9.37 14.50 -5.08
N LYS A 287 -10.67 14.23 -5.21
CA LYS A 287 -11.21 13.19 -6.10
C LYS A 287 -10.74 13.29 -7.56
N PRO A 288 -10.60 14.47 -8.18
CA PRO A 288 -10.09 14.60 -9.54
C PRO A 288 -8.65 14.11 -9.73
N PHE A 289 -7.87 14.09 -8.65
CA PHE A 289 -6.43 13.76 -8.68
C PHE A 289 -6.12 12.30 -8.39
N LEU A 290 -7.14 11.48 -8.08
CA LEU A 290 -6.93 10.06 -7.76
C LEU A 290 -6.13 9.33 -8.84
N PRO A 291 -5.20 8.44 -8.45
CA PRO A 291 -4.44 7.63 -9.39
C PRO A 291 -5.35 6.64 -10.12
N VAL A 292 -5.10 6.48 -11.41
CA VAL A 292 -5.80 5.50 -12.26
C VAL A 292 -5.01 4.17 -12.33
N PRO A 293 -5.67 3.02 -12.62
CA PRO A 293 -7.10 2.87 -12.92
C PRO A 293 -7.99 2.94 -11.67
N ILE A 294 -9.19 3.47 -11.84
CA ILE A 294 -10.29 3.43 -10.88
C ILE A 294 -11.43 2.69 -11.55
N VAL A 295 -12.13 1.84 -10.85
CA VAL A 295 -13.32 1.18 -11.41
C VAL A 295 -14.53 2.08 -11.24
N ALA A 296 -15.23 2.33 -12.33
CA ALA A 296 -16.53 3.03 -12.35
C ALA A 296 -17.63 2.08 -12.78
N GLU A 297 -18.84 2.34 -12.31
CA GLU A 297 -20.07 1.65 -12.72
C GLU A 297 -20.91 2.59 -13.57
N ASP A 298 -21.46 2.09 -14.66
CA ASP A 298 -22.38 2.79 -15.53
C ASP A 298 -23.47 1.82 -16.02
N ASN A 299 -24.71 2.02 -15.56
CA ASN A 299 -25.89 1.21 -15.93
C ASN A 299 -25.67 -0.31 -15.77
N GLY A 300 -25.06 -0.72 -14.67
CA GLY A 300 -24.79 -2.13 -14.37
C GLY A 300 -23.56 -2.70 -15.07
N ASN A 301 -22.79 -1.87 -15.78
CA ASN A 301 -21.52 -2.25 -16.40
C ASN A 301 -20.35 -1.59 -15.68
N TYR A 302 -19.28 -2.34 -15.51
CA TYR A 302 -18.07 -1.86 -14.85
C TYR A 302 -16.95 -1.62 -15.86
N ARG A 303 -16.25 -0.50 -15.71
CA ARG A 303 -15.10 -0.18 -16.56
C ARG A 303 -13.97 0.48 -15.77
N CYS A 304 -12.75 0.33 -16.27
CA CYS A 304 -11.59 1.02 -15.74
C CYS A 304 -11.49 2.43 -16.33
N LEU A 305 -11.48 3.44 -15.48
CA LEU A 305 -11.13 4.80 -15.86
C LEU A 305 -9.63 4.88 -16.16
N SER A 306 -9.32 5.60 -17.23
CA SER A 306 -7.96 5.89 -17.69
C SER A 306 -7.61 7.37 -17.47
N GLU A 307 -6.39 7.77 -17.82
CA GLU A 307 -5.96 9.17 -17.84
C GLU A 307 -6.83 10.06 -18.76
N ARG A 308 -7.48 9.48 -19.77
CA ARG A 308 -8.41 10.22 -20.65
C ARG A 308 -9.72 10.56 -19.96
N ASP A 309 -10.18 9.69 -19.07
CA ASP A 309 -11.41 9.88 -18.29
C ASP A 309 -11.15 10.79 -17.06
N ALA A 310 -9.91 10.84 -16.58
CA ALA A 310 -9.50 11.61 -15.39
C ALA A 310 -8.26 12.48 -15.71
N PRO A 311 -8.41 13.57 -16.44
CA PRO A 311 -7.27 14.36 -16.95
C PRO A 311 -6.46 15.09 -15.87
N GLN A 312 -7.00 15.24 -14.65
CA GLN A 312 -6.29 15.83 -13.51
C GLN A 312 -5.65 14.76 -12.60
N SER A 313 -5.87 13.47 -12.90
CA SER A 313 -5.26 12.37 -12.15
C SER A 313 -3.74 12.50 -12.09
N ILE A 314 -3.15 12.09 -10.97
CA ILE A 314 -1.68 11.93 -10.86
C ILE A 314 -1.15 10.79 -11.74
N GLY A 315 -2.00 10.13 -12.51
CA GLY A 315 -1.65 9.05 -13.44
C GLY A 315 -1.50 7.69 -12.77
N ARG A 316 -0.81 6.78 -13.45
CA ARG A 316 -0.59 5.42 -12.97
C ARG A 316 0.53 5.34 -11.95
N LEU A 317 0.31 4.57 -10.90
CA LEU A 317 1.33 4.26 -9.89
C LEU A 317 2.12 3.00 -10.22
N SER A 318 1.53 2.09 -10.99
CA SER A 318 2.10 0.79 -11.36
C SER A 318 1.67 0.41 -12.77
N ALA A 319 2.27 -0.66 -13.32
CA ALA A 319 1.96 -1.16 -14.65
C ALA A 319 0.51 -1.68 -14.80
N PHE A 320 -0.11 -2.12 -13.70
CA PHE A 320 -1.43 -2.76 -13.70
C PHE A 320 -2.41 -2.06 -12.74
N MET A 321 -3.32 -2.83 -12.15
CA MET A 321 -4.35 -2.37 -11.21
C MET A 321 -3.88 -2.51 -9.76
N GLY A 322 -2.68 -2.06 -9.43
CA GLY A 322 -2.11 -2.30 -8.11
C GLY A 322 -1.84 -3.80 -7.89
N ASN A 323 -1.99 -4.25 -6.66
CA ASN A 323 -1.84 -5.67 -6.32
C ASN A 323 -3.22 -6.37 -6.31
N ALA A 324 -3.88 -6.36 -7.47
CA ALA A 324 -5.25 -6.82 -7.61
C ALA A 324 -5.46 -8.32 -7.32
N GLY A 325 -4.41 -9.13 -7.39
CA GLY A 325 -4.47 -10.55 -7.01
C GLY A 325 -4.47 -10.78 -5.50
N VAL A 326 -4.12 -9.76 -4.72
CA VAL A 326 -4.04 -9.79 -3.25
C VAL A 326 -5.24 -9.13 -2.62
#